data_6bb9ab88454362c48354153b6a37c782
#
_entry.id   6bb9ab88454362c48354153b6a37c782
#
_cell.length_a   1.000
_cell.length_b   1.000
_cell.length_c   1.000
_cell.angle_alpha   90.00
_cell.angle_beta   90.00
_cell.angle_gamma   90.00
#
_symmetry.space_group_name_H-M   'P 1'
#
loop_
_entity.id
_entity.type
_entity.pdbx_description
1 polymer ?
#
loop_
_entity_poly.entity_id
_entity_poly.type
_entity_poly.pdbx_seq_one_letter_code
_entity_poly.pdbx_strand_id
1 'polypeptide(L)'
;CDLLSPGGLGVISFIDRHATLVHATRQLILWKACYLSGVEDVQSEDCLNLAHTLYDDDFASIAASRPFDAWWKDALISPWTNNHLWTYQEIIPIIEEAGCEFYGSSPKWAKVDSFDWYKNLHTSSERHHSLLESWGSAFPYFMTGMPPSGQKNPLPSLEVLRSVVDFVGDISNYTSPEVSAAEVPEYPAALHQYFNQCEDTSINKFNSDMKMLYDAARGDSLDNLLATYRSCKVFRGTWGAHYHYVCFVKSD
;
A
#
# COMPACT_ATOMS: atom_id res chain seq x y z
N CYS A 1 -4.74 -21.41 14.64
CA CYS A 1 -5.78 -22.34 14.13
C CYS A 1 -6.20 -23.38 15.17
N ASP A 2 -5.44 -23.59 16.25
CA ASP A 2 -5.77 -24.58 17.32
C ASP A 2 -7.05 -24.22 18.11
N LEU A 3 -7.49 -22.97 18.01
CA LEU A 3 -8.75 -22.50 18.63
C LEU A 3 -10.00 -22.79 17.77
N LEU A 4 -9.82 -23.22 16.52
CA LEU A 4 -10.94 -23.52 15.64
C LEU A 4 -11.24 -25.02 15.62
N SER A 5 -12.51 -25.37 15.76
CA SER A 5 -12.98 -26.71 15.46
C SER A 5 -12.97 -26.97 13.96
N PRO A 6 -12.92 -28.24 13.51
CA PRO A 6 -13.15 -28.58 12.11
C PRO A 6 -14.38 -27.88 11.53
N GLY A 7 -14.27 -27.31 10.34
CA GLY A 7 -15.31 -26.46 9.74
C GLY A 7 -15.46 -25.06 10.33
N GLY A 8 -14.71 -24.73 11.39
CA GLY A 8 -14.71 -23.40 12.01
C GLY A 8 -14.12 -22.33 11.08
N LEU A 9 -14.74 -21.16 11.04
CA LEU A 9 -14.33 -20.01 10.23
C LEU A 9 -13.46 -19.06 11.05
N GLY A 10 -12.32 -18.67 10.49
CA GLY A 10 -11.45 -17.63 11.01
C GLY A 10 -11.36 -16.44 10.07
N VAL A 11 -11.12 -15.26 10.63
CA VAL A 11 -10.83 -14.04 9.90
C VAL A 11 -9.62 -13.37 10.51
N ILE A 12 -8.64 -13.03 9.70
CA ILE A 12 -7.51 -12.19 10.09
C ILE A 12 -7.46 -10.93 9.24
N SER A 13 -7.06 -9.82 9.85
CA SER A 13 -6.72 -8.59 9.15
C SER A 13 -5.21 -8.44 9.09
N PHE A 14 -4.73 -7.86 8.00
CA PHE A 14 -3.33 -7.50 7.85
C PHE A 14 -3.18 -6.24 7.02
N ILE A 15 -2.01 -5.66 7.09
CA ILE A 15 -1.64 -4.52 6.26
C ILE A 15 -0.81 -5.06 5.11
N ASP A 16 -1.32 -4.91 3.88
CA ASP A 16 -0.62 -5.36 2.68
C ASP A 16 0.59 -4.44 2.40
N ARG A 17 1.76 -5.07 2.33
CA ARG A 17 3.04 -4.36 2.15
C ARG A 17 3.09 -3.59 0.83
N HIS A 18 2.58 -4.14 -0.26
CA HIS A 18 2.59 -3.47 -1.56
C HIS A 18 1.66 -2.25 -1.56
N ALA A 19 0.46 -2.39 -0.97
CA ALA A 19 -0.53 -1.31 -0.91
C ALA A 19 -0.15 -0.19 0.06
N THR A 20 0.90 -0.39 0.87
CA THR A 20 1.46 0.63 1.78
C THR A 20 2.28 1.69 1.05
N LEU A 21 2.63 1.48 -0.22
CA LEU A 21 3.50 2.36 -1.00
C LEU A 21 3.10 3.84 -0.92
N VAL A 22 1.80 4.16 -1.07
CA VAL A 22 1.31 5.55 -1.02
C VAL A 22 1.49 6.16 0.36
N HIS A 23 1.23 5.40 1.43
CA HIS A 23 1.42 5.86 2.81
C HIS A 23 2.89 6.06 3.14
N ALA A 24 3.74 5.09 2.79
CA ALA A 24 5.19 5.21 2.98
C ALA A 24 5.75 6.43 2.24
N THR A 25 5.28 6.69 1.02
CA THR A 25 5.67 7.87 0.27
C THR A 25 5.25 9.16 0.97
N ARG A 26 4.01 9.26 1.49
CA ARG A 26 3.58 10.44 2.25
C ARG A 26 4.42 10.65 3.51
N GLN A 27 4.70 9.59 4.24
CA GLN A 27 5.56 9.63 5.42
C GLN A 27 6.95 10.17 5.07
N LEU A 28 7.57 9.64 4.01
CA LEU A 28 8.86 10.10 3.53
C LEU A 28 8.85 11.59 3.13
N ILE A 29 7.82 12.03 2.40
CA ILE A 29 7.67 13.44 1.99
C ILE A 29 7.57 14.37 3.21
N LEU A 30 6.79 13.99 4.23
CA LEU A 30 6.69 14.77 5.47
C LEU A 30 8.03 14.84 6.19
N TRP A 31 8.71 13.73 6.35
CA TRP A 31 10.01 13.69 7.05
C TRP A 31 11.08 14.48 6.30
N LYS A 32 11.10 14.40 4.96
CA LYS A 32 11.97 15.24 4.15
C LYS A 32 11.64 16.74 4.31
N ALA A 33 10.36 17.10 4.36
CA ALA A 33 9.94 18.47 4.59
C ALA A 33 10.36 18.96 5.99
N CYS A 34 10.21 18.14 7.03
CA CYS A 34 10.70 18.41 8.39
C CYS A 34 12.20 18.67 8.39
N TYR A 35 12.99 17.79 7.79
CA TYR A 35 14.44 17.97 7.68
C TYR A 35 14.83 19.28 7.00
N LEU A 36 14.25 19.55 5.83
CA LEU A 36 14.54 20.77 5.06
C LEU A 36 14.09 22.06 5.79
N SER A 37 13.19 21.94 6.76
CA SER A 37 12.71 23.04 7.61
C SER A 37 13.46 23.14 8.94
N GLY A 38 14.39 22.22 9.24
CA GLY A 38 15.09 22.14 10.53
C GLY A 38 14.22 21.66 11.69
N VAL A 39 13.13 20.94 11.41
CA VAL A 39 12.27 20.31 12.40
C VAL A 39 12.84 18.94 12.77
N GLU A 40 13.40 18.81 13.98
CA GLU A 40 14.04 17.58 14.45
C GLU A 40 13.06 16.60 15.10
N ASP A 41 12.06 17.14 15.82
CA ASP A 41 11.05 16.31 16.51
C ASP A 41 9.80 16.13 15.65
N VAL A 42 9.59 14.92 15.18
CA VAL A 42 8.41 14.56 14.37
C VAL A 42 7.09 14.59 15.16
N GLN A 43 7.14 14.65 16.50
CA GLN A 43 5.96 14.78 17.36
C GLN A 43 5.64 16.23 17.70
N SER A 44 6.45 17.19 17.24
CA SER A 44 6.29 18.61 17.51
C SER A 44 5.09 19.21 16.79
N GLU A 45 4.62 20.36 17.28
CA GLU A 45 3.59 21.17 16.63
C GLU A 45 4.09 21.68 15.25
N ASP A 46 5.39 21.94 15.09
CA ASP A 46 5.96 22.37 13.83
C ASP A 46 5.86 21.26 12.75
N CYS A 47 6.07 20.00 13.12
CA CYS A 47 5.84 18.87 12.22
C CYS A 47 4.36 18.72 11.87
N LEU A 48 3.45 18.87 12.83
CA LEU A 48 2.01 18.87 12.58
C LEU A 48 1.60 19.99 11.61
N ASN A 49 2.12 21.20 11.78
CA ASN A 49 1.86 22.33 10.88
C ASN A 49 2.35 22.09 9.44
N LEU A 50 3.50 21.42 9.29
CA LEU A 50 3.98 20.98 7.98
C LEU A 50 3.07 19.90 7.38
N ALA A 51 2.60 18.96 8.19
CA ALA A 51 1.66 17.94 7.75
C ALA A 51 0.33 18.56 7.29
N HIS A 52 -0.21 19.53 8.00
CA HIS A 52 -1.37 20.33 7.58
C HIS A 52 -1.11 21.03 6.24
N THR A 53 0.05 21.69 6.09
CA THR A 53 0.42 22.38 4.85
C THR A 53 0.46 21.43 3.64
N LEU A 54 0.88 20.19 3.85
CA LEU A 54 0.98 19.17 2.79
C LEU A 54 -0.36 18.50 2.51
N TYR A 55 -1.12 18.11 3.54
CA TYR A 55 -2.13 17.06 3.41
C TYR A 55 -3.56 17.45 3.77
N ASP A 56 -3.85 18.66 4.28
CA ASP A 56 -5.20 19.04 4.67
C ASP A 56 -6.21 18.89 3.52
N ASP A 57 -5.89 19.44 2.36
CA ASP A 57 -6.76 19.35 1.19
C ASP A 57 -6.99 17.90 0.75
N ASP A 58 -5.93 17.07 0.79
CA ASP A 58 -5.98 15.67 0.41
C ASP A 58 -6.84 14.88 1.40
N PHE A 59 -6.63 15.11 2.70
CA PHE A 59 -7.37 14.46 3.77
C PHE A 59 -8.85 14.88 3.78
N ALA A 60 -9.16 16.13 3.50
CA ALA A 60 -10.53 16.63 3.38
C ALA A 60 -11.30 15.96 2.22
N SER A 61 -10.59 15.40 1.23
CA SER A 61 -11.20 14.68 0.10
C SER A 61 -11.70 13.28 0.44
N ILE A 62 -11.32 12.73 1.59
CA ILE A 62 -11.73 11.40 2.04
C ILE A 62 -12.72 11.51 3.21
N ALA A 63 -13.66 10.56 3.28
CA ALA A 63 -14.58 10.45 4.42
C ALA A 63 -13.89 9.77 5.60
N ALA A 64 -12.88 10.45 6.19
CA ALA A 64 -12.13 9.92 7.30
C ALA A 64 -13.00 9.80 8.56
N SER A 65 -12.89 8.69 9.28
CA SER A 65 -13.63 8.45 10.53
C SER A 65 -13.07 9.17 11.75
N ARG A 66 -11.93 9.85 11.58
CA ARG A 66 -11.20 10.54 12.68
C ARG A 66 -10.60 11.85 12.18
N PRO A 67 -10.26 12.80 13.10
CA PRO A 67 -9.65 14.07 12.73
C PRO A 67 -8.23 13.88 12.19
N PHE A 68 -7.75 14.90 11.47
CA PHE A 68 -6.42 14.89 10.84
C PHE A 68 -5.30 14.60 11.84
N ASP A 69 -5.28 15.24 13.01
CA ASP A 69 -4.23 15.06 14.02
C ASP A 69 -4.09 13.61 14.50
N ALA A 70 -5.23 12.92 14.64
CA ALA A 70 -5.21 11.51 15.02
C ALA A 70 -4.68 10.63 13.87
N TRP A 71 -5.04 10.95 12.62
CA TRP A 71 -4.50 10.26 11.45
C TRP A 71 -3.00 10.53 11.28
N TRP A 72 -2.55 11.79 11.45
CA TRP A 72 -1.14 12.14 11.42
C TRP A 72 -0.31 11.30 12.40
N LYS A 73 -0.77 11.20 13.67
CA LYS A 73 -0.10 10.41 14.70
C LYS A 73 0.03 8.94 14.32
N ASP A 74 -1.05 8.35 13.81
CA ASP A 74 -1.09 6.92 13.55
C ASP A 74 -0.46 6.53 12.21
N ALA A 75 -0.58 7.37 11.19
CA ALA A 75 -0.22 7.00 9.83
C ALA A 75 1.07 7.66 9.31
N LEU A 76 1.40 8.87 9.80
CA LEU A 76 2.54 9.62 9.25
C LEU A 76 3.77 9.63 10.15
N ILE A 77 3.60 9.65 11.47
CA ILE A 77 4.74 9.72 12.39
C ILE A 77 5.01 8.41 13.14
N SER A 78 4.06 7.49 13.18
CA SER A 78 4.29 6.14 13.71
C SER A 78 4.98 5.30 12.62
N PRO A 79 6.20 4.80 12.86
CA PRO A 79 6.88 3.98 11.87
C PRO A 79 6.12 2.67 11.65
N TRP A 80 5.80 2.38 10.41
CA TRP A 80 5.28 1.08 10.03
C TRP A 80 6.45 0.11 9.96
N THR A 81 6.62 -0.70 10.98
CA THR A 81 7.72 -1.65 11.00
C THR A 81 7.41 -2.80 10.03
N ASN A 82 8.44 -3.26 9.31
CA ASN A 82 8.34 -4.40 8.39
C ASN A 82 7.70 -5.64 9.02
N ASN A 83 7.78 -5.80 10.34
CA ASN A 83 7.20 -6.91 11.07
C ASN A 83 5.65 -6.91 11.11
N HIS A 84 5.02 -5.80 10.76
CA HIS A 84 3.55 -5.66 10.73
C HIS A 84 2.99 -5.65 9.31
N LEU A 85 3.86 -5.67 8.30
CA LEU A 85 3.49 -5.65 6.90
C LEU A 85 3.62 -7.05 6.31
N TRP A 86 2.55 -7.52 5.66
CA TRP A 86 2.47 -8.86 5.09
C TRP A 86 2.07 -8.79 3.62
N THR A 87 2.30 -9.86 2.90
CA THR A 87 1.79 -10.06 1.54
C THR A 87 0.89 -11.29 1.50
N TYR A 88 0.03 -11.39 0.49
CA TYR A 88 -0.76 -12.61 0.28
C TYR A 88 0.12 -13.85 0.09
N GLN A 89 1.28 -13.68 -0.57
CA GLN A 89 2.26 -14.75 -0.79
C GLN A 89 2.86 -15.30 0.51
N GLU A 90 2.89 -14.47 1.57
CA GLU A 90 3.36 -14.88 2.89
C GLU A 90 2.22 -15.48 3.73
N ILE A 91 1.03 -14.88 3.71
CA ILE A 91 -0.09 -15.26 4.59
C ILE A 91 -0.76 -16.56 4.14
N ILE A 92 -0.98 -16.76 2.85
CA ILE A 92 -1.71 -17.95 2.38
C ILE A 92 -0.99 -19.25 2.75
N PRO A 93 0.33 -19.41 2.52
CA PRO A 93 1.05 -20.60 2.97
C PRO A 93 0.94 -20.84 4.49
N ILE A 94 0.99 -19.79 5.31
CA ILE A 94 0.85 -19.91 6.77
C ILE A 94 -0.52 -20.45 7.16
N ILE A 95 -1.58 -20.01 6.46
CA ILE A 95 -2.94 -20.51 6.67
C ILE A 95 -3.01 -22.00 6.32
N GLU A 96 -2.42 -22.40 5.18
CA GLU A 96 -2.39 -23.79 4.69
C GLU A 96 -1.57 -24.70 5.64
N GLU A 97 -0.38 -24.26 6.07
CA GLU A 97 0.46 -24.98 7.03
C GLU A 97 -0.24 -25.18 8.40
N ALA A 98 -1.12 -24.25 8.77
CA ALA A 98 -1.94 -24.36 9.98
C ALA A 98 -3.14 -25.31 9.82
N GLY A 99 -3.26 -26.03 8.70
CA GLY A 99 -4.35 -26.94 8.39
C GLY A 99 -5.67 -26.22 8.16
N CYS A 100 -5.62 -25.04 7.57
CA CYS A 100 -6.78 -24.26 7.18
C CYS A 100 -6.78 -24.02 5.67
N GLU A 101 -7.95 -23.80 5.12
CA GLU A 101 -8.13 -23.50 3.70
C GLU A 101 -8.57 -22.05 3.51
N PHE A 102 -8.02 -21.39 2.49
CA PHE A 102 -8.48 -20.07 2.09
C PHE A 102 -9.96 -20.13 1.68
N TYR A 103 -10.76 -19.25 2.26
CA TYR A 103 -12.20 -19.18 1.97
C TYR A 103 -12.57 -17.92 1.18
N GLY A 104 -12.01 -16.77 1.53
CA GLY A 104 -12.30 -15.51 0.86
C GLY A 104 -11.44 -14.36 1.37
N SER A 105 -11.62 -13.17 0.78
CA SER A 105 -10.87 -11.97 1.14
C SER A 105 -11.72 -10.71 1.06
N SER A 106 -11.28 -9.66 1.76
CA SER A 106 -11.72 -8.28 1.57
C SER A 106 -10.48 -7.38 1.48
N PRO A 107 -10.27 -6.61 0.38
CA PRO A 107 -11.11 -6.59 -0.83
C PRO A 107 -11.31 -7.97 -1.46
N LYS A 108 -12.41 -8.13 -2.21
CA LYS A 108 -12.79 -9.41 -2.80
C LYS A 108 -11.97 -9.67 -4.07
N TRP A 109 -10.86 -10.41 -3.93
CA TRP A 109 -9.99 -10.77 -5.07
C TRP A 109 -10.48 -12.02 -5.81
N ALA A 110 -10.90 -13.04 -5.08
CA ALA A 110 -11.46 -14.22 -5.71
C ALA A 110 -12.89 -13.91 -6.18
N LYS A 111 -13.11 -13.90 -7.49
CA LYS A 111 -14.45 -13.96 -8.08
C LYS A 111 -14.96 -15.37 -7.96
N VAL A 112 -15.46 -15.74 -6.81
CA VAL A 112 -16.35 -16.89 -6.71
C VAL A 112 -17.68 -16.40 -7.29
N ASP A 113 -18.02 -16.83 -8.48
CA ASP A 113 -19.32 -16.52 -9.05
C ASP A 113 -20.38 -17.08 -8.11
N SER A 114 -21.34 -16.26 -7.69
CA SER A 114 -22.28 -16.60 -6.62
C SER A 114 -23.14 -17.84 -6.92
N PHE A 115 -23.11 -18.32 -8.17
CA PHE A 115 -23.78 -19.53 -8.63
C PHE A 115 -22.87 -20.76 -8.71
N ASP A 116 -21.53 -20.59 -8.67
CA ASP A 116 -20.58 -21.71 -8.77
C ASP A 116 -20.32 -22.41 -7.43
N TRP A 117 -20.54 -21.70 -6.31
CA TRP A 117 -20.15 -22.18 -4.99
C TRP A 117 -20.83 -23.50 -4.57
N TYR A 118 -22.01 -23.82 -5.10
CA TYR A 118 -22.71 -25.06 -4.74
C TYR A 118 -22.69 -26.13 -5.84
N LYS A 119 -22.28 -25.79 -7.07
CA LYS A 119 -22.21 -26.72 -8.20
C LYS A 119 -20.78 -27.11 -8.58
N ASN A 120 -19.82 -26.22 -8.38
CA ASN A 120 -18.41 -26.45 -8.65
C ASN A 120 -17.63 -26.21 -7.34
N LEU A 121 -17.36 -27.31 -6.63
CA LEU A 121 -16.47 -27.28 -5.47
C LEU A 121 -15.04 -27.10 -5.99
N HIS A 122 -14.60 -25.85 -6.12
CA HIS A 122 -13.20 -25.57 -6.39
C HIS A 122 -12.33 -26.09 -5.24
N THR A 123 -11.25 -26.77 -5.59
CA THR A 123 -10.23 -27.17 -4.62
C THR A 123 -9.59 -25.94 -3.99
N SER A 124 -8.97 -26.08 -2.82
CA SER A 124 -8.21 -24.99 -2.18
C SER A 124 -7.15 -24.41 -3.13
N SER A 125 -6.47 -25.28 -3.86
CA SER A 125 -5.47 -24.89 -4.86
C SER A 125 -6.04 -24.03 -5.99
N GLU A 126 -7.22 -24.39 -6.52
CA GLU A 126 -7.88 -23.61 -7.58
C GLU A 126 -8.34 -22.24 -7.05
N ARG A 127 -8.86 -22.18 -5.83
CA ARG A 127 -9.23 -20.90 -5.17
C ARG A 127 -8.01 -20.02 -4.95
N HIS A 128 -6.90 -20.60 -4.50
CA HIS A 128 -5.63 -19.89 -4.29
C HIS A 128 -5.09 -19.34 -5.62
N HIS A 129 -5.09 -20.14 -6.68
CA HIS A 129 -4.65 -19.70 -8.01
C HIS A 129 -5.52 -18.54 -8.52
N SER A 130 -6.84 -18.69 -8.45
CA SER A 130 -7.80 -17.64 -8.83
C SER A 130 -7.63 -16.35 -8.00
N LEU A 131 -7.33 -16.49 -6.70
CA LEU A 131 -7.00 -15.35 -5.84
C LEU A 131 -5.78 -14.60 -6.37
N LEU A 132 -4.67 -15.28 -6.62
CA LEU A 132 -3.43 -14.66 -7.04
C LEU A 132 -3.54 -14.00 -8.42
N GLU A 133 -4.27 -14.61 -9.36
CA GLU A 133 -4.54 -14.01 -10.67
C GLU A 133 -5.39 -12.74 -10.54
N SER A 134 -6.47 -12.80 -9.78
CA SER A 134 -7.38 -11.66 -9.56
C SER A 134 -6.67 -10.53 -8.82
N TRP A 135 -5.90 -10.87 -7.79
CA TRP A 135 -5.07 -9.93 -7.06
C TRP A 135 -4.02 -9.29 -7.97
N GLY A 136 -3.30 -10.10 -8.77
CA GLY A 136 -2.30 -9.61 -9.70
C GLY A 136 -2.89 -8.65 -10.75
N SER A 137 -4.07 -8.96 -11.29
CA SER A 137 -4.77 -8.08 -12.23
C SER A 137 -5.22 -6.75 -11.60
N ALA A 138 -5.53 -6.77 -10.30
CA ALA A 138 -5.94 -5.59 -9.54
C ALA A 138 -4.76 -4.86 -8.89
N PHE A 139 -3.53 -5.38 -9.00
CA PHE A 139 -2.34 -4.89 -8.32
C PHE A 139 -2.14 -3.36 -8.41
N PRO A 140 -2.22 -2.71 -9.58
CA PRO A 140 -2.04 -1.27 -9.64
C PRO A 140 -3.15 -0.49 -8.95
N TYR A 141 -4.37 -1.03 -8.89
CA TYR A 141 -5.51 -0.34 -8.28
C TYR A 141 -5.45 -0.39 -6.74
N PHE A 142 -5.13 -1.53 -6.14
CA PHE A 142 -5.04 -1.54 -4.69
C PHE A 142 -3.79 -0.84 -4.16
N MET A 143 -2.68 -0.83 -4.90
CA MET A 143 -1.52 -0.02 -4.54
C MET A 143 -1.84 1.48 -4.52
N THR A 144 -2.64 1.94 -5.48
CA THR A 144 -3.03 3.36 -5.58
C THR A 144 -4.28 3.70 -4.80
N GLY A 145 -5.16 2.73 -4.52
CA GLY A 145 -6.50 2.95 -3.99
C GLY A 145 -7.50 3.49 -5.03
N MET A 146 -7.12 3.50 -6.31
CA MET A 146 -8.01 3.92 -7.39
C MET A 146 -9.07 2.84 -7.68
N PRO A 147 -10.28 3.23 -8.10
CA PRO A 147 -11.27 2.26 -8.57
C PRO A 147 -10.81 1.61 -9.87
N PRO A 148 -11.03 0.29 -10.05
CA PRO A 148 -10.69 -0.39 -11.30
C PRO A 148 -11.44 0.21 -12.49
N SER A 149 -10.72 0.54 -13.56
CA SER A 149 -11.32 1.09 -14.81
C SER A 149 -11.90 0.01 -15.73
N GLY A 150 -11.74 -1.26 -15.40
CA GLY A 150 -12.12 -2.38 -16.27
C GLY A 150 -11.10 -2.70 -17.36
N GLN A 151 -10.02 -1.95 -17.47
CA GLN A 151 -8.91 -2.23 -18.38
C GLN A 151 -8.06 -3.39 -17.88
N LYS A 152 -7.48 -4.16 -18.82
CA LYS A 152 -6.57 -5.25 -18.49
C LYS A 152 -5.20 -4.67 -18.16
N ASN A 153 -4.73 -4.94 -16.95
CA ASN A 153 -3.35 -4.65 -16.58
C ASN A 153 -2.50 -5.91 -16.68
N PRO A 154 -1.21 -5.77 -16.99
CA PRO A 154 -0.29 -6.91 -16.95
C PRO A 154 -0.18 -7.43 -15.52
N LEU A 155 0.04 -8.74 -15.37
CA LEU A 155 0.39 -9.31 -14.06
C LEU A 155 1.77 -8.80 -13.65
N PRO A 156 1.97 -8.41 -12.38
CA PRO A 156 3.28 -8.01 -11.91
C PRO A 156 4.24 -9.20 -11.92
N SER A 157 5.44 -9.00 -12.45
CA SER A 157 6.51 -9.99 -12.34
C SER A 157 7.03 -10.11 -10.91
N LEU A 158 7.74 -11.20 -10.59
CA LEU A 158 8.40 -11.35 -9.29
C LEU A 158 9.40 -10.22 -9.01
N GLU A 159 10.04 -9.69 -10.05
CA GLU A 159 10.96 -8.55 -9.93
C GLU A 159 10.20 -7.28 -9.47
N VAL A 160 9.04 -6.99 -10.07
CA VAL A 160 8.18 -5.88 -9.66
C VAL A 160 7.73 -6.04 -8.22
N LEU A 161 7.22 -7.22 -7.85
CA LEU A 161 6.75 -7.49 -6.49
C LEU A 161 7.86 -7.30 -5.46
N ARG A 162 9.05 -7.85 -5.72
CA ARG A 162 10.22 -7.68 -4.85
C ARG A 162 10.65 -6.23 -4.76
N SER A 163 10.73 -5.53 -5.89
CA SER A 163 11.15 -4.14 -5.90
C SER A 163 10.25 -3.23 -5.07
N VAL A 164 8.93 -3.50 -5.04
CA VAL A 164 8.00 -2.75 -4.16
C VAL A 164 8.22 -3.11 -2.69
N VAL A 165 8.39 -4.39 -2.37
CA VAL A 165 8.65 -4.86 -1.00
C VAL A 165 9.94 -4.25 -0.44
N ASP A 166 11.03 -4.30 -1.22
CA ASP A 166 12.33 -3.76 -0.83
C ASP A 166 12.23 -2.24 -0.66
N PHE A 167 11.59 -1.55 -1.61
CA PHE A 167 11.43 -0.11 -1.60
C PHE A 167 10.57 0.40 -0.42
N VAL A 168 9.44 -0.25 -0.12
CA VAL A 168 8.64 0.05 1.06
C VAL A 168 9.43 -0.26 2.33
N GLY A 169 10.21 -1.34 2.31
CA GLY A 169 11.12 -1.71 3.40
C GLY A 169 12.16 -0.64 3.67
N ASP A 170 12.81 -0.15 2.62
CA ASP A 170 13.80 0.94 2.72
C ASP A 170 13.17 2.20 3.32
N ILE A 171 11.99 2.62 2.82
CA ILE A 171 11.29 3.78 3.38
C ILE A 171 10.92 3.56 4.85
N SER A 172 10.43 2.38 5.20
CA SER A 172 10.01 2.04 6.57
C SER A 172 11.19 1.98 7.57
N ASN A 173 12.42 1.88 7.08
CA ASN A 173 13.62 1.98 7.90
C ASN A 173 13.96 3.43 8.28
N TYR A 174 13.39 4.42 7.60
CA TYR A 174 13.52 5.81 7.98
C TYR A 174 12.67 6.09 9.22
N THR A 175 13.33 6.27 10.34
CA THR A 175 12.68 6.47 11.64
C THR A 175 12.76 7.90 12.16
N SER A 176 13.48 8.76 11.44
CA SER A 176 13.64 10.18 11.80
C SER A 176 13.85 11.05 10.55
N PRO A 177 13.61 12.36 10.63
CA PRO A 177 13.89 13.30 9.55
C PRO A 177 15.36 13.30 9.11
N GLU A 178 16.29 13.11 10.03
CA GLU A 178 17.73 13.09 9.75
C GLU A 178 18.12 11.93 8.82
N VAL A 179 17.58 10.74 9.07
CA VAL A 179 17.82 9.56 8.23
C VAL A 179 17.17 9.75 6.85
N SER A 180 15.93 10.26 6.82
CA SER A 180 15.21 10.52 5.57
C SER A 180 15.91 11.52 4.64
N ALA A 181 16.74 12.37 5.21
CA ALA A 181 17.46 13.39 4.46
C ALA A 181 18.68 12.86 3.73
N ALA A 182 19.37 11.92 4.35
CA ALA A 182 20.68 11.49 3.84
C ALA A 182 20.55 10.63 2.57
N GLU A 183 19.49 9.82 2.44
CA GLU A 183 19.38 8.82 1.38
C GLU A 183 17.92 8.54 0.97
N VAL A 184 17.22 9.52 0.39
CA VAL A 184 15.94 9.24 -0.26
C VAL A 184 16.17 8.21 -1.36
N PRO A 185 15.51 7.02 -1.31
CA PRO A 185 15.73 5.98 -2.30
C PRO A 185 15.28 6.42 -3.69
N GLU A 186 15.93 5.89 -4.70
CA GLU A 186 15.49 6.11 -6.07
C GLU A 186 14.19 5.37 -6.35
N TYR A 187 13.26 6.02 -7.07
CA TYR A 187 12.01 5.37 -7.45
C TYR A 187 12.30 4.12 -8.32
N PRO A 188 11.81 2.91 -7.96
CA PRO A 188 12.25 1.67 -8.58
C PRO A 188 11.97 1.61 -10.08
N ALA A 189 12.99 1.35 -10.89
CA ALA A 189 12.86 1.28 -12.34
C ALA A 189 11.89 0.18 -12.79
N ALA A 190 11.90 -0.99 -12.12
CA ALA A 190 10.99 -2.10 -12.42
C ALA A 190 9.52 -1.71 -12.19
N LEU A 191 9.22 -1.00 -11.08
CA LEU A 191 7.89 -0.50 -10.78
C LEU A 191 7.45 0.57 -11.77
N HIS A 192 8.35 1.51 -12.09
CA HIS A 192 8.10 2.55 -13.09
C HIS A 192 7.75 1.94 -14.46
N GLN A 193 8.52 0.95 -14.89
CA GLN A 193 8.28 0.25 -16.15
C GLN A 193 6.97 -0.54 -16.15
N TYR A 194 6.64 -1.21 -15.05
CA TYR A 194 5.39 -1.94 -14.90
C TYR A 194 4.17 -1.01 -15.03
N PHE A 195 4.15 0.11 -14.31
CA PHE A 195 3.03 1.05 -14.42
C PHE A 195 2.89 1.65 -15.82
N ASN A 196 4.00 1.88 -16.54
CA ASN A 196 3.95 2.34 -17.93
C ASN A 196 3.37 1.31 -18.92
N GLN A 197 3.30 0.03 -18.53
CA GLN A 197 2.67 -1.03 -19.32
C GLN A 197 1.16 -1.15 -19.04
N CYS A 198 0.65 -0.51 -17.97
CA CYS A 198 -0.78 -0.48 -17.69
C CYS A 198 -1.51 0.36 -18.74
N GLU A 199 -2.66 -0.13 -19.20
CA GLU A 199 -3.48 0.59 -20.18
C GLU A 199 -4.21 1.80 -19.58
N ASP A 200 -4.38 1.81 -18.24
CA ASP A 200 -5.06 2.88 -17.53
C ASP A 200 -4.20 4.14 -17.45
N THR A 201 -4.66 5.19 -18.12
CA THR A 201 -3.96 6.49 -18.13
C THR A 201 -3.85 7.15 -16.76
N SER A 202 -4.74 6.82 -15.82
CA SER A 202 -4.68 7.32 -14.44
C SER A 202 -3.51 6.68 -13.68
N ILE A 203 -3.28 5.39 -13.90
CA ILE A 203 -2.11 4.69 -13.36
C ILE A 203 -0.80 5.27 -13.93
N ASN A 204 -0.77 5.58 -15.23
CA ASN A 204 0.41 6.20 -15.85
C ASN A 204 0.69 7.60 -15.30
N LYS A 205 -0.35 8.39 -15.03
CA LYS A 205 -0.22 9.70 -14.39
C LYS A 205 0.26 9.58 -12.95
N PHE A 206 -0.30 8.64 -12.18
CA PHE A 206 0.18 8.33 -10.83
C PHE A 206 1.67 7.99 -10.84
N ASN A 207 2.10 7.12 -11.76
CA ASN A 207 3.50 6.75 -11.95
C ASN A 207 4.41 7.96 -12.21
N SER A 208 3.94 8.88 -13.07
CA SER A 208 4.67 10.12 -13.35
C SER A 208 4.77 11.02 -12.13
N ASP A 209 3.67 11.17 -11.37
CA ASP A 209 3.65 11.93 -10.12
C ASP A 209 4.61 11.33 -9.10
N MET A 210 4.63 10.01 -8.93
CA MET A 210 5.55 9.30 -8.04
C MET A 210 7.00 9.61 -8.40
N LYS A 211 7.37 9.47 -9.68
CA LYS A 211 8.73 9.77 -10.10
C LYS A 211 9.13 11.21 -9.80
N MET A 212 8.26 12.17 -10.13
CA MET A 212 8.49 13.59 -9.85
C MET A 212 8.69 13.86 -8.35
N LEU A 213 7.89 13.23 -7.50
CA LEU A 213 7.98 13.38 -6.04
C LEU A 213 9.31 12.86 -5.50
N TYR A 214 9.76 11.69 -5.94
CA TYR A 214 11.04 11.13 -5.52
C TYR A 214 12.22 11.93 -6.04
N ASP A 215 12.18 12.42 -7.29
CA ASP A 215 13.21 13.31 -7.84
C ASP A 215 13.28 14.62 -7.02
N ALA A 216 12.15 15.20 -6.64
CA ALA A 216 12.10 16.41 -5.78
C ALA A 216 12.57 16.15 -4.35
N ALA A 217 12.19 15.01 -3.76
CA ALA A 217 12.58 14.64 -2.40
C ALA A 217 14.09 14.36 -2.27
N ARG A 218 14.77 13.97 -3.33
CA ARG A 218 16.23 13.82 -3.37
C ARG A 218 16.96 15.16 -3.42
N GLY A 219 16.28 16.25 -3.74
CA GLY A 219 16.83 17.60 -3.72
C GLY A 219 16.87 18.22 -2.32
N ASP A 220 17.45 19.43 -2.25
CA ASP A 220 17.67 20.16 -1.00
C ASP A 220 16.80 21.43 -0.88
N SER A 221 15.71 21.51 -1.63
CA SER A 221 14.81 22.67 -1.64
C SER A 221 13.42 22.28 -1.14
N LEU A 222 13.02 22.84 0.01
CA LEU A 222 11.67 22.71 0.55
C LEU A 222 10.63 23.28 -0.41
N ASP A 223 10.87 24.47 -0.96
CA ASP A 223 9.93 25.11 -1.87
C ASP A 223 9.68 24.26 -3.11
N ASN A 224 10.75 23.65 -3.68
CA ASN A 224 10.62 22.73 -4.80
C ASN A 224 9.83 21.47 -4.43
N LEU A 225 10.09 20.89 -3.26
CA LEU A 225 9.35 19.71 -2.76
C LEU A 225 7.85 20.01 -2.61
N LEU A 226 7.51 21.13 -1.95
CA LEU A 226 6.12 21.54 -1.74
C LEU A 226 5.43 21.89 -3.06
N ALA A 227 6.11 22.60 -3.97
CA ALA A 227 5.56 22.94 -5.29
C ALA A 227 5.31 21.68 -6.12
N THR A 228 6.25 20.73 -6.12
CA THR A 228 6.11 19.44 -6.80
C THR A 228 4.96 18.65 -6.21
N TYR A 229 4.87 18.53 -4.88
CA TYR A 229 3.75 17.85 -4.22
C TYR A 229 2.40 18.41 -4.67
N ARG A 230 2.25 19.74 -4.65
CA ARG A 230 1.01 20.41 -5.08
C ARG A 230 0.67 20.15 -6.55
N SER A 231 1.65 19.94 -7.41
CA SER A 231 1.46 19.64 -8.83
C SER A 231 1.04 18.19 -9.09
N CYS A 232 1.37 17.24 -8.21
CA CYS A 232 1.10 15.80 -8.32
C CYS A 232 -0.35 15.45 -7.97
N LYS A 233 -1.28 15.93 -8.80
CA LYS A 233 -2.73 15.86 -8.49
C LYS A 233 -3.29 14.45 -8.42
N VAL A 234 -2.73 13.52 -9.21
CA VAL A 234 -3.21 12.14 -9.22
C VAL A 234 -2.72 11.43 -7.96
N PHE A 235 -1.44 11.56 -7.61
CA PHE A 235 -0.91 11.03 -6.35
C PHE A 235 -1.69 11.56 -5.13
N ARG A 236 -1.97 12.84 -5.09
CA ARG A 236 -2.71 13.49 -3.98
C ARG A 236 -4.11 12.89 -3.77
N GLY A 237 -4.77 12.46 -4.84
CA GLY A 237 -6.07 11.79 -4.79
C GLY A 237 -6.01 10.30 -4.46
N THR A 238 -4.82 9.72 -4.22
CA THR A 238 -4.65 8.29 -3.97
C THR A 238 -4.30 8.01 -2.51
N TRP A 239 -4.80 6.90 -1.95
CA TRP A 239 -4.62 6.58 -0.52
C TRP A 239 -4.12 5.15 -0.28
N GLY A 240 -4.02 4.32 -1.33
CA GLY A 240 -3.72 2.90 -1.22
C GLY A 240 -4.86 2.12 -0.53
N ALA A 241 -5.00 0.86 -0.87
CA ALA A 241 -5.97 -0.04 -0.23
C ALA A 241 -5.21 -1.06 0.64
N HIS A 242 -4.58 -0.60 1.70
CA HIS A 242 -3.60 -1.38 2.47
C HIS A 242 -4.19 -2.28 3.57
N TYR A 243 -5.44 -2.05 4.00
CA TYR A 243 -6.12 -2.93 4.95
C TYR A 243 -6.80 -4.08 4.23
N HIS A 244 -6.31 -5.28 4.47
CA HIS A 244 -6.85 -6.51 3.89
C HIS A 244 -7.34 -7.46 4.98
N TYR A 245 -8.32 -8.29 4.61
CA TYR A 245 -8.84 -9.38 5.45
C TYR A 245 -8.76 -10.68 4.67
N VAL A 246 -8.39 -11.74 5.35
CA VAL A 246 -8.45 -13.11 4.83
C VAL A 246 -9.38 -13.92 5.71
N CYS A 247 -10.34 -14.59 5.06
CA CYS A 247 -11.20 -15.57 5.69
C CYS A 247 -10.67 -16.97 5.34
N PHE A 248 -10.64 -17.84 6.33
CA PHE A 248 -10.19 -19.21 6.17
C PHE A 248 -11.05 -20.17 7.00
N VAL A 249 -11.09 -21.41 6.59
CA VAL A 249 -11.84 -22.47 7.25
C VAL A 249 -10.88 -23.54 7.74
N LYS A 250 -11.09 -24.07 8.96
CA LYS A 250 -10.33 -25.19 9.48
C LYS A 250 -10.72 -26.46 8.73
N SER A 251 -9.74 -27.13 8.12
CA SER A 251 -9.94 -28.44 7.50
C SER A 251 -10.27 -29.51 8.54
N ASP A 252 -10.93 -30.60 8.11
CA ASP A 252 -11.29 -31.74 8.95
C ASP A 252 -10.06 -32.52 9.45
#